data_c8c2f124c751a1ebad53eb4e4dcf8a8d
#
_entry.id   c8c2f124c751a1ebad53eb4e4dcf8a8d
#
_cell.length_a   1.000
_cell.length_b   1.000
_cell.length_c   1.000
_cell.angle_alpha   90.00
_cell.angle_beta   90.00
_cell.angle_gamma   90.00
#
_symmetry.space_group_name_H-M   'P 1'
#
loop_
_entity.id
_entity.type
_entity.pdbx_description
1 polymer ?
#
loop_
_entity_poly.entity_id
_entity_poly.type
_entity_poly.pdbx_seq_one_letter_code
_entity_poly.pdbx_strand_id
1 'polypeptide(L)'
;MGVKKNMSDRIDQRNTILNLYNSGIDPEIIALELDVNQDIVMSVIRNESKTDQKKSTKNMSNVLLNKLYLDAVIDINAIIKDSQVKTWKALKSKPDFNTSFKDTQNILEQCGESKINLVILHIDLVGSTRMSLTLPIERLTTIIRTFAHQMSLMISMYGGFVLKYIGDAVLAFFVVEDIRDRNSQSPPEDGESKDDDNFYLLQFSNAISCAYAMIKVIQEGINPILSQYDYPELKVRAGIDFGEIAIVQYGWDIDEHKEIILKKPHLDLIGYTISLVVKMTSLVEPDHIIIGQKLFDKLDTKQKNTFMQLPANPDIWGYVHKTTGGIYNLYGNIK
;
A
#
# COMPACT_ATOMS: atom_id res chain seq x y z
N MET A 1 32.49 -49.95 -15.24
CA MET A 1 32.83 -49.40 -13.92
C MET A 1 32.21 -48.03 -13.82
N GLY A 2 31.05 -47.91 -13.19
CA GLY A 2 30.34 -46.63 -13.02
C GLY A 2 30.87 -45.94 -11.77
N VAL A 3 31.50 -44.78 -11.94
CA VAL A 3 31.96 -43.94 -10.85
C VAL A 3 30.71 -43.34 -10.18
N LYS A 4 30.48 -43.69 -8.91
CA LYS A 4 29.48 -42.98 -8.06
C LYS A 4 29.98 -41.54 -7.86
N LYS A 5 29.43 -40.58 -8.61
CA LYS A 5 29.64 -39.16 -8.33
C LYS A 5 29.15 -38.86 -6.90
N ASN A 6 30.03 -38.34 -6.05
CA ASN A 6 29.78 -38.06 -4.65
C ASN A 6 28.66 -37.02 -4.50
N MET A 7 27.87 -37.10 -3.44
CA MET A 7 26.77 -36.17 -3.12
C MET A 7 27.27 -34.73 -2.94
N SER A 8 28.53 -34.53 -2.53
CA SER A 8 29.23 -33.25 -2.46
C SER A 8 29.39 -32.60 -3.84
N ASP A 9 29.81 -33.35 -4.87
CA ASP A 9 30.03 -32.85 -6.23
C ASP A 9 28.71 -32.37 -6.90
N ARG A 10 27.59 -33.00 -6.52
CA ARG A 10 26.27 -32.59 -7.01
C ARG A 10 25.77 -31.29 -6.37
N ILE A 11 26.10 -31.03 -5.10
CA ILE A 11 25.73 -29.82 -4.38
C ILE A 11 26.54 -28.63 -4.92
N ASP A 12 27.85 -28.82 -5.14
CA ASP A 12 28.71 -27.77 -5.71
C ASP A 12 28.31 -27.42 -7.15
N GLN A 13 27.99 -28.42 -7.97
CA GLN A 13 27.53 -28.19 -9.34
C GLN A 13 26.20 -27.44 -9.40
N ARG A 14 25.26 -27.75 -8.52
CA ARG A 14 23.98 -27.04 -8.41
C ARG A 14 24.19 -25.56 -8.03
N ASN A 15 25.02 -25.30 -7.02
CA ASN A 15 25.30 -23.93 -6.58
C ASN A 15 26.01 -23.12 -7.67
N THR A 16 26.90 -23.75 -8.44
CA THR A 16 27.59 -23.12 -9.57
C THR A 16 26.59 -22.75 -10.67
N ILE A 17 25.66 -23.63 -11.05
CA ILE A 17 24.59 -23.35 -12.02
C ILE A 17 23.75 -22.15 -11.58
N LEU A 18 23.34 -22.12 -10.32
CA LEU A 18 22.51 -21.04 -9.78
C LEU A 18 23.27 -19.72 -9.72
N ASN A 19 24.52 -19.71 -9.32
CA ASN A 19 25.35 -18.52 -9.29
C ASN A 19 25.54 -17.92 -10.69
N LEU A 20 25.82 -18.75 -11.69
CA LEU A 20 25.97 -18.32 -13.07
C LEU A 20 24.67 -17.82 -13.65
N TYR A 21 23.54 -18.49 -13.39
CA TYR A 21 22.22 -18.05 -13.82
C TYR A 21 21.82 -16.74 -13.16
N ASN A 22 22.02 -16.59 -11.86
CA ASN A 22 21.74 -15.36 -11.11
C ASN A 22 22.67 -14.20 -11.51
N SER A 23 23.82 -14.51 -12.13
CA SER A 23 24.72 -13.53 -12.75
C SER A 23 24.29 -13.13 -14.18
N GLY A 24 23.13 -13.62 -14.65
CA GLY A 24 22.55 -13.27 -15.96
C GLY A 24 23.11 -14.06 -17.14
N ILE A 25 23.82 -15.16 -16.90
CA ILE A 25 24.36 -16.03 -17.96
C ILE A 25 23.21 -16.91 -18.50
N ASP A 26 23.10 -16.98 -19.82
CA ASP A 26 22.07 -17.80 -20.49
C ASP A 26 22.22 -19.28 -20.15
N PRO A 27 21.13 -20.03 -19.87
CA PRO A 27 21.16 -21.44 -19.55
C PRO A 27 21.87 -22.32 -20.58
N GLU A 28 21.89 -21.94 -21.86
CA GLU A 28 22.63 -22.66 -22.91
C GLU A 28 24.16 -22.49 -22.74
N ILE A 29 24.58 -21.28 -22.39
CA ILE A 29 26.00 -20.98 -22.13
C ILE A 29 26.47 -21.70 -20.86
N ILE A 30 25.65 -21.72 -19.79
CA ILE A 30 25.91 -22.44 -18.55
C ILE A 30 26.09 -23.94 -18.83
N ALA A 31 25.24 -24.52 -19.69
CA ALA A 31 25.31 -25.91 -20.07
C ALA A 31 26.62 -26.24 -20.79
N LEU A 32 27.06 -25.36 -21.70
CA LEU A 32 28.32 -25.48 -22.44
C LEU A 32 29.54 -25.33 -21.53
N GLU A 33 29.58 -24.32 -20.65
CA GLU A 33 30.71 -24.08 -19.77
C GLU A 33 30.93 -25.19 -18.72
N LEU A 34 29.84 -25.78 -18.25
CA LEU A 34 29.91 -26.83 -17.20
C LEU A 34 29.88 -28.24 -17.78
N ASP A 35 29.87 -28.39 -19.10
CA ASP A 35 29.78 -29.68 -19.82
C ASP A 35 28.62 -30.55 -19.29
N VAL A 36 27.42 -29.92 -19.15
CA VAL A 36 26.20 -30.58 -18.67
C VAL A 36 25.06 -30.43 -19.69
N ASN A 37 24.10 -31.35 -19.63
CA ASN A 37 22.91 -31.23 -20.46
C ASN A 37 22.06 -30.00 -20.04
N GLN A 38 21.59 -29.24 -21.00
CA GLN A 38 20.72 -28.07 -20.81
C GLN A 38 19.49 -28.40 -19.96
N ASP A 39 18.90 -29.60 -20.10
CA ASP A 39 17.77 -30.04 -19.28
C ASP A 39 18.12 -30.12 -17.78
N ILE A 40 19.37 -30.43 -17.44
CA ILE A 40 19.85 -30.44 -16.05
C ILE A 40 19.91 -29.00 -15.54
N VAL A 41 20.46 -28.07 -16.31
CA VAL A 41 20.51 -26.65 -15.97
C VAL A 41 19.13 -26.11 -15.75
N MET A 42 18.20 -26.35 -16.71
CA MET A 42 16.80 -25.92 -16.61
C MET A 42 16.05 -26.56 -15.43
N SER A 43 16.35 -27.83 -15.10
CA SER A 43 15.74 -28.49 -13.95
C SER A 43 16.20 -27.88 -12.61
N VAL A 44 17.46 -27.49 -12.50
CA VAL A 44 18.04 -26.83 -11.32
C VAL A 44 17.41 -25.46 -11.14
N ILE A 45 17.31 -24.66 -12.20
CA ILE A 45 16.69 -23.32 -12.20
C ILE A 45 15.21 -23.40 -11.82
N ARG A 46 14.44 -24.31 -12.43
CA ARG A 46 13.00 -24.51 -12.10
C ARG A 46 12.77 -24.95 -10.66
N ASN A 47 13.65 -25.79 -10.12
CA ASN A 47 13.53 -26.26 -8.74
C ASN A 47 13.87 -25.16 -7.73
N GLU A 48 14.81 -24.27 -8.04
CA GLU A 48 15.11 -23.09 -7.21
C GLU A 48 13.95 -22.10 -7.23
N SER A 49 13.44 -21.80 -8.43
CA SER A 49 12.27 -20.92 -8.58
C SER A 49 11.04 -21.41 -7.77
N LYS A 50 10.85 -22.74 -7.68
CA LYS A 50 9.80 -23.33 -6.84
C LYS A 50 10.15 -23.26 -5.34
N THR A 51 11.43 -23.31 -4.97
CA THR A 51 11.88 -23.28 -3.57
C THR A 51 11.88 -21.83 -3.04
N ASP A 52 12.30 -20.88 -3.89
CA ASP A 52 12.28 -19.46 -3.56
C ASP A 52 10.85 -18.89 -3.55
N GLN A 53 9.99 -19.35 -4.47
CA GLN A 53 8.55 -19.04 -4.40
C GLN A 53 7.91 -19.57 -3.10
N LYS A 54 8.24 -20.80 -2.66
CA LYS A 54 7.74 -21.35 -1.38
C LYS A 54 8.31 -20.62 -0.15
N LYS A 55 9.56 -20.16 -0.17
CA LYS A 55 10.14 -19.35 0.92
C LYS A 55 9.64 -17.93 0.92
N SER A 56 9.55 -17.30 -0.25
CA SER A 56 9.00 -15.96 -0.42
C SER A 56 7.52 -15.92 -0.04
N THR A 57 6.68 -16.83 -0.54
CA THR A 57 5.26 -16.93 -0.20
C THR A 57 5.02 -17.19 1.28
N LYS A 58 5.88 -18.00 1.95
CA LYS A 58 5.70 -18.27 3.38
C LYS A 58 6.02 -17.06 4.26
N ASN A 59 7.07 -16.30 3.95
CA ASN A 59 7.43 -15.10 4.73
C ASN A 59 6.50 -13.90 4.45
N MET A 60 6.03 -13.76 3.21
CA MET A 60 5.14 -12.68 2.81
C MET A 60 3.69 -12.92 3.25
N SER A 61 3.22 -14.17 3.23
CA SER A 61 1.95 -14.57 3.86
C SER A 61 1.86 -14.09 5.31
N ASN A 62 2.95 -14.11 6.06
CA ASN A 62 2.95 -13.65 7.45
C ASN A 62 2.84 -12.13 7.59
N VAL A 63 3.48 -11.33 6.75
CA VAL A 63 3.37 -9.85 6.80
C VAL A 63 1.97 -9.41 6.40
N LEU A 64 1.43 -9.96 5.30
CA LEU A 64 0.08 -9.68 4.85
C LEU A 64 -0.95 -10.14 5.89
N LEU A 65 -0.80 -11.35 6.42
CA LEU A 65 -1.67 -11.89 7.47
C LEU A 65 -1.68 -11.00 8.71
N ASN A 66 -0.49 -10.60 9.20
CA ASN A 66 -0.40 -9.73 10.37
C ASN A 66 -1.12 -8.40 10.14
N LYS A 67 -1.13 -7.87 8.92
CA LYS A 67 -1.86 -6.65 8.58
C LYS A 67 -3.36 -6.89 8.36
N LEU A 68 -3.74 -8.01 7.75
CA LEU A 68 -5.15 -8.38 7.55
C LEU A 68 -5.89 -8.59 8.87
N TYR A 69 -5.25 -9.28 9.83
CA TYR A 69 -5.82 -9.59 11.15
C TYR A 69 -5.50 -8.53 12.21
N LEU A 70 -4.96 -7.38 11.80
CA LEU A 70 -4.62 -6.31 12.72
C LEU A 70 -5.88 -5.64 13.25
N ASP A 71 -6.15 -5.82 14.54
CA ASP A 71 -7.00 -4.91 15.30
C ASP A 71 -6.11 -3.76 15.79
N ALA A 72 -6.19 -2.62 15.10
CA ALA A 72 -5.30 -1.50 15.33
C ALA A 72 -5.67 -0.72 16.60
N VAL A 73 -5.29 -1.25 17.76
CA VAL A 73 -5.38 -0.54 19.04
C VAL A 73 -4.12 0.32 19.20
N ILE A 74 -4.23 1.61 18.93
CA ILE A 74 -3.09 2.52 18.85
C ILE A 74 -3.18 3.60 19.95
N ASP A 75 -2.09 3.80 20.71
CA ASP A 75 -1.97 4.97 21.61
C ASP A 75 -1.68 6.23 20.79
N ILE A 76 -2.74 6.93 20.41
CA ILE A 76 -2.66 8.15 19.61
C ILE A 76 -1.85 9.26 20.32
N ASN A 77 -1.85 9.32 21.65
CA ASN A 77 -1.12 10.35 22.39
C ASN A 77 0.40 10.11 22.30
N ALA A 78 0.85 8.86 22.33
CA ALA A 78 2.24 8.51 22.10
C ALA A 78 2.70 8.92 20.70
N ILE A 79 1.85 8.68 19.68
CA ILE A 79 2.14 9.07 18.30
C ILE A 79 2.19 10.58 18.14
N ILE A 80 1.27 11.33 18.73
CA ILE A 80 1.28 12.79 18.69
C ILE A 80 2.61 13.34 19.23
N LYS A 81 3.07 12.84 20.38
CA LYS A 81 4.36 13.24 20.95
C LYS A 81 5.54 12.90 20.03
N ASP A 82 5.57 11.69 19.48
CA ASP A 82 6.60 11.28 18.51
C ASP A 82 6.58 12.17 17.26
N SER A 83 5.39 12.49 16.75
CA SER A 83 5.20 13.40 15.61
C SER A 83 5.72 14.81 15.91
N GLN A 84 5.47 15.35 17.10
CA GLN A 84 6.02 16.65 17.53
C GLN A 84 7.56 16.62 17.48
N VAL A 85 8.18 15.59 18.07
CA VAL A 85 9.64 15.44 18.10
C VAL A 85 10.21 15.30 16.69
N LYS A 86 9.59 14.49 15.84
CA LYS A 86 10.04 14.29 14.45
C LYS A 86 9.90 15.55 13.62
N THR A 87 8.79 16.28 13.75
CA THR A 87 8.56 17.55 13.05
C THR A 87 9.60 18.60 13.47
N TRP A 88 9.84 18.74 14.78
CA TRP A 88 10.83 19.64 15.30
C TRP A 88 12.25 19.32 14.79
N LYS A 89 12.64 18.04 14.79
CA LYS A 89 13.93 17.60 14.22
C LYS A 89 14.02 17.90 12.72
N ALA A 90 12.96 17.64 11.97
CA ALA A 90 12.92 17.88 10.54
C ALA A 90 13.12 19.35 10.16
N LEU A 91 12.59 20.28 10.96
CA LEU A 91 12.75 21.72 10.72
C LEU A 91 14.15 22.22 11.09
N LYS A 92 14.88 21.54 11.97
CA LYS A 92 16.24 21.96 12.44
C LYS A 92 17.39 21.30 11.68
N SER A 93 17.20 20.08 11.21
CA SER A 93 18.23 19.29 10.54
C SER A 93 17.68 18.69 9.24
N LYS A 94 18.58 18.23 8.34
CA LYS A 94 18.12 17.47 7.16
C LYS A 94 17.58 16.11 7.65
N PRO A 95 16.27 15.89 7.64
CA PRO A 95 15.71 14.63 8.11
C PRO A 95 16.00 13.51 7.10
N ASP A 96 16.31 12.35 7.62
CA ASP A 96 16.36 11.12 6.82
C ASP A 96 14.96 10.52 6.77
N PHE A 97 14.32 10.59 5.61
CA PHE A 97 12.99 10.03 5.36
C PHE A 97 13.13 8.73 4.58
N ASN A 98 13.23 7.62 5.28
CA ASN A 98 13.30 6.29 4.69
C ASN A 98 11.90 5.69 4.59
N THR A 99 11.19 5.96 3.50
CA THR A 99 9.94 5.27 3.16
C THR A 99 10.24 4.18 2.14
N SER A 100 9.98 2.94 2.49
CA SER A 100 10.16 1.80 1.59
C SER A 100 8.82 1.40 0.97
N PHE A 101 8.77 1.32 -0.34
CA PHE A 101 7.64 0.75 -1.10
C PHE A 101 7.79 -0.76 -1.33
N LYS A 102 8.83 -1.38 -0.75
CA LYS A 102 9.11 -2.79 -0.96
C LYS A 102 7.94 -3.70 -0.59
N ASP A 103 7.32 -3.45 0.57
CA ASP A 103 6.17 -4.25 1.01
C ASP A 103 4.97 -4.06 0.09
N THR A 104 4.73 -2.84 -0.39
CA THR A 104 3.68 -2.52 -1.35
C THR A 104 3.89 -3.28 -2.66
N GLN A 105 5.07 -3.18 -3.27
CA GLN A 105 5.38 -3.89 -4.52
C GLN A 105 5.33 -5.40 -4.32
N ASN A 106 5.86 -5.92 -3.24
CA ASN A 106 5.79 -7.33 -2.92
C ASN A 106 4.35 -7.86 -2.82
N ILE A 107 3.43 -7.12 -2.22
CA ILE A 107 2.01 -7.50 -2.15
C ILE A 107 1.37 -7.48 -3.54
N LEU A 108 1.64 -6.46 -4.34
CA LEU A 108 1.13 -6.37 -5.70
C LEU A 108 1.66 -7.50 -6.60
N GLU A 109 2.95 -7.85 -6.48
CA GLU A 109 3.56 -8.99 -7.18
C GLU A 109 2.88 -10.33 -6.84
N GLN A 110 2.52 -10.54 -5.57
CA GLN A 110 1.82 -11.77 -5.15
C GLN A 110 0.42 -11.89 -5.74
N CYS A 111 -0.26 -10.77 -5.88
CA CYS A 111 -1.58 -10.74 -6.48
C CYS A 111 -1.52 -10.98 -7.99
N GLY A 112 -0.37 -10.71 -8.62
CA GLY A 112 -0.21 -10.77 -10.08
C GLY A 112 -1.12 -9.78 -10.81
N GLU A 113 -1.18 -9.87 -12.13
CA GLU A 113 -2.14 -9.10 -12.94
C GLU A 113 -3.56 -9.63 -12.73
N SER A 114 -4.19 -9.24 -11.65
CA SER A 114 -5.51 -9.71 -11.22
C SER A 114 -6.37 -8.54 -10.74
N LYS A 115 -7.63 -8.85 -10.44
CA LYS A 115 -8.53 -7.94 -9.75
C LYS A 115 -8.59 -8.31 -8.28
N ILE A 116 -8.57 -7.31 -7.41
CA ILE A 116 -8.58 -7.48 -5.95
C ILE A 116 -9.52 -6.45 -5.32
N ASN A 117 -10.16 -6.83 -4.23
CA ASN A 117 -10.98 -5.91 -3.44
C ASN A 117 -10.11 -5.16 -2.44
N LEU A 118 -10.09 -3.83 -2.55
CA LEU A 118 -9.29 -2.95 -1.72
C LEU A 118 -10.13 -1.82 -1.14
N VAL A 119 -9.78 -1.39 0.07
CA VAL A 119 -10.13 -0.06 0.56
C VAL A 119 -9.05 0.90 0.08
N ILE A 120 -9.43 1.96 -0.60
CA ILE A 120 -8.54 3.03 -1.07
C ILE A 120 -8.68 4.21 -0.12
N LEU A 121 -7.57 4.74 0.34
CA LEU A 121 -7.47 5.96 1.14
C LEU A 121 -6.62 6.98 0.38
N HIS A 122 -7.16 8.19 0.23
CA HIS A 122 -6.46 9.35 -0.31
C HIS A 122 -6.50 10.46 0.72
N ILE A 123 -5.34 10.99 1.09
CA ILE A 123 -5.23 12.16 1.96
C ILE A 123 -4.46 13.26 1.25
N ASP A 124 -5.00 14.47 1.27
CA ASP A 124 -4.53 15.62 0.51
C ASP A 124 -4.35 16.84 1.40
N LEU A 125 -3.30 17.63 1.14
CA LEU A 125 -3.05 18.88 1.85
C LEU A 125 -3.90 20.01 1.27
N VAL A 126 -4.63 20.70 2.12
CA VAL A 126 -5.41 21.88 1.72
C VAL A 126 -4.51 23.10 1.61
N GLY A 127 -4.52 23.75 0.44
CA GLY A 127 -3.82 25.02 0.23
C GLY A 127 -2.30 24.92 0.03
N SER A 128 -1.77 23.75 -0.30
CA SER A 128 -0.36 23.52 -0.64
C SER A 128 0.14 24.43 -1.75
N THR A 129 -0.67 24.68 -2.78
CA THR A 129 -0.37 25.63 -3.85
C THR A 129 -0.14 27.05 -3.30
N ARG A 130 -0.92 27.49 -2.31
CA ARG A 130 -0.70 28.79 -1.67
C ARG A 130 0.58 28.80 -0.84
N MET A 131 0.89 27.71 -0.13
CA MET A 131 2.16 27.57 0.58
C MET A 131 3.35 27.65 -0.37
N SER A 132 3.26 27.07 -1.56
CA SER A 132 4.33 27.11 -2.56
C SER A 132 4.62 28.51 -3.10
N LEU A 133 3.67 29.43 -3.01
CA LEU A 133 3.86 30.84 -3.39
C LEU A 133 4.46 31.68 -2.25
N THR A 134 4.39 31.25 -1.02
CA THR A 134 4.76 32.05 0.16
C THR A 134 6.00 31.54 0.89
N LEU A 135 6.33 30.26 0.76
CA LEU A 135 7.46 29.64 1.44
C LEU A 135 8.64 29.42 0.50
N PRO A 136 9.90 29.58 0.98
CA PRO A 136 11.08 29.09 0.26
C PRO A 136 10.97 27.59 -0.02
N ILE A 137 11.44 27.15 -1.20
CA ILE A 137 11.26 25.76 -1.68
C ILE A 137 11.85 24.73 -0.70
N GLU A 138 12.94 25.04 -0.02
CA GLU A 138 13.57 24.15 0.95
C GLU A 138 12.66 23.92 2.16
N ARG A 139 11.95 24.96 2.61
CA ARG A 139 11.01 24.88 3.74
C ARG A 139 9.74 24.15 3.33
N LEU A 140 9.20 24.50 2.18
CA LEU A 140 8.04 23.79 1.60
C LEU A 140 8.34 22.30 1.48
N THR A 141 9.47 21.93 0.88
CA THR A 141 9.88 20.53 0.72
C THR A 141 10.02 19.82 2.05
N THR A 142 10.59 20.47 3.07
CA THR A 142 10.73 19.88 4.41
C THR A 142 9.36 19.61 5.03
N ILE A 143 8.42 20.56 4.93
CA ILE A 143 7.06 20.42 5.48
C ILE A 143 6.30 19.30 4.77
N ILE A 144 6.29 19.30 3.43
CA ILE A 144 5.60 18.26 2.63
C ILE A 144 6.18 16.86 2.90
N ARG A 145 7.51 16.73 2.96
CA ARG A 145 8.16 15.45 3.28
C ARG A 145 7.84 14.98 4.70
N THR A 146 7.80 15.89 5.67
CA THR A 146 7.41 15.56 7.05
C THR A 146 5.98 15.08 7.10
N PHE A 147 5.05 15.77 6.44
CA PHE A 147 3.67 15.36 6.29
C PHE A 147 3.58 13.96 5.66
N ALA A 148 4.16 13.76 4.48
CA ALA A 148 4.11 12.49 3.76
C ALA A 148 4.65 11.32 4.59
N HIS A 149 5.77 11.54 5.31
CA HIS A 149 6.35 10.53 6.19
C HIS A 149 5.43 10.17 7.36
N GLN A 150 4.86 11.17 8.06
CA GLN A 150 3.92 10.92 9.15
C GLN A 150 2.66 10.17 8.68
N MET A 151 2.09 10.57 7.54
CA MET A 151 0.93 9.88 6.96
C MET A 151 1.27 8.43 6.60
N SER A 152 2.46 8.18 6.04
CA SER A 152 2.93 6.82 5.71
C SER A 152 3.10 5.93 6.95
N LEU A 153 3.60 6.49 8.05
CA LEU A 153 3.69 5.77 9.32
C LEU A 153 2.28 5.40 9.83
N MET A 154 1.34 6.34 9.80
CA MET A 154 -0.05 6.09 10.21
C MET A 154 -0.67 4.97 9.37
N ILE A 155 -0.57 5.05 8.03
CA ILE A 155 -1.07 4.01 7.12
C ILE A 155 -0.52 2.63 7.52
N SER A 156 0.80 2.54 7.73
CA SER A 156 1.45 1.27 8.08
C SER A 156 0.99 0.73 9.44
N MET A 157 0.81 1.60 10.44
CA MET A 157 0.37 1.22 11.79
C MET A 157 -1.06 0.71 11.81
N TYR A 158 -1.93 1.21 10.92
CA TYR A 158 -3.30 0.74 10.76
C TYR A 158 -3.46 -0.42 9.78
N GLY A 159 -2.37 -1.03 9.31
CA GLY A 159 -2.40 -2.20 8.43
C GLY A 159 -2.50 -1.88 6.94
N GLY A 160 -2.45 -0.62 6.54
CA GLY A 160 -2.44 -0.20 5.15
C GLY A 160 -1.06 -0.24 4.49
N PHE A 161 -1.05 0.01 3.18
CA PHE A 161 0.12 0.12 2.32
C PHE A 161 0.08 1.43 1.56
N VAL A 162 1.19 2.16 1.56
CA VAL A 162 1.32 3.37 0.73
C VAL A 162 1.52 2.93 -0.72
N LEU A 163 0.64 3.36 -1.61
CA LEU A 163 0.76 3.08 -3.04
C LEU A 163 1.75 4.06 -3.68
N LYS A 164 1.47 5.35 -3.53
CA LYS A 164 2.31 6.42 -4.10
C LYS A 164 2.04 7.78 -3.45
N TYR A 165 2.97 8.71 -3.67
CA TYR A 165 2.75 10.13 -3.42
C TYR A 165 2.34 10.82 -4.72
N ILE A 166 1.35 11.71 -4.66
CA ILE A 166 0.84 12.49 -5.80
C ILE A 166 0.96 13.96 -5.42
N GLY A 167 2.13 14.55 -5.69
CA GLY A 167 2.44 15.90 -5.22
C GLY A 167 2.47 15.97 -3.69
N ASP A 168 1.51 16.64 -3.12
CA ASP A 168 1.30 16.83 -1.68
C ASP A 168 0.23 15.88 -1.10
N ALA A 169 -0.23 14.92 -1.87
CA ALA A 169 -1.19 13.90 -1.44
C ALA A 169 -0.53 12.53 -1.27
N VAL A 170 -1.12 11.69 -0.41
CA VAL A 170 -0.74 10.28 -0.22
C VAL A 170 -1.91 9.40 -0.63
N LEU A 171 -1.65 8.46 -1.54
CA LEU A 171 -2.58 7.42 -1.94
C LEU A 171 -2.15 6.09 -1.32
N ALA A 172 -3.07 5.42 -0.65
CA ALA A 172 -2.85 4.19 0.08
C ALA A 172 -3.98 3.19 -0.11
N PHE A 173 -3.74 1.95 0.26
CA PHE A 173 -4.77 0.91 0.23
C PHE A 173 -4.67 -0.04 1.41
N PHE A 174 -5.80 -0.68 1.72
CA PHE A 174 -5.91 -1.78 2.69
C PHE A 174 -6.48 -3.00 1.94
N VAL A 175 -5.87 -4.15 2.15
CA VAL A 175 -6.29 -5.41 1.51
C VAL A 175 -7.44 -6.00 2.31
N VAL A 176 -8.56 -6.29 1.65
CA VAL A 176 -9.78 -6.83 2.29
C VAL A 176 -9.90 -8.34 2.11
N GLU A 177 -9.30 -8.90 1.05
CA GLU A 177 -9.39 -10.33 0.74
C GLU A 177 -8.13 -11.09 1.12
N ASP A 178 -8.28 -12.33 1.62
CA ASP A 178 -7.15 -13.24 1.74
C ASP A 178 -6.72 -13.74 0.36
N ILE A 179 -5.52 -13.35 -0.04
CA ILE A 179 -4.93 -13.71 -1.34
C ILE A 179 -4.72 -15.23 -1.47
N ARG A 180 -4.65 -15.98 -0.36
CA ARG A 180 -4.47 -17.44 -0.36
C ARG A 180 -5.70 -18.18 -0.86
N ASP A 181 -6.89 -17.68 -0.59
CA ASP A 181 -8.15 -18.33 -1.01
C ASP A 181 -8.33 -18.30 -2.52
N ARG A 182 -7.72 -17.34 -3.22
CA ARG A 182 -7.73 -17.27 -4.68
C ARG A 182 -6.94 -18.39 -5.36
N ASN A 183 -5.92 -18.92 -4.68
CA ASN A 183 -5.05 -19.99 -5.22
C ASN A 183 -5.55 -21.39 -4.84
N SER A 184 -6.51 -21.50 -3.94
CA SER A 184 -7.19 -22.75 -3.61
C SER A 184 -8.37 -22.92 -4.56
N GLN A 185 -8.27 -23.84 -5.53
CA GLN A 185 -9.36 -24.22 -6.46
C GLN A 185 -10.46 -25.04 -5.79
N SER A 186 -10.56 -25.04 -4.48
CA SER A 186 -11.63 -25.73 -3.75
C SER A 186 -12.81 -24.76 -3.58
N PRO A 187 -14.02 -25.10 -4.03
CA PRO A 187 -15.20 -24.32 -3.68
C PRO A 187 -15.37 -24.34 -2.15
N PRO A 188 -15.84 -23.24 -1.52
CA PRO A 188 -16.11 -23.23 -0.10
C PRO A 188 -17.10 -24.35 0.23
N GLU A 189 -16.78 -25.18 1.22
CA GLU A 189 -17.73 -26.14 1.76
C GLU A 189 -18.87 -25.38 2.43
N ASP A 190 -20.11 -25.69 2.04
CA ASP A 190 -21.35 -25.12 2.60
C ASP A 190 -21.37 -25.26 4.12
N GLY A 191 -20.97 -24.24 4.85
CA GLY A 191 -21.02 -24.27 6.31
C GLY A 191 -20.08 -23.29 7.03
N GLU A 192 -19.31 -22.46 6.35
CA GLU A 192 -18.39 -21.54 7.00
C GLU A 192 -19.08 -20.29 7.54
N SER A 193 -18.80 -20.07 8.74
CA SER A 193 -19.27 -19.38 9.90
C SER A 193 -19.33 -17.85 9.77
N LYS A 194 -20.23 -17.26 10.55
CA LYS A 194 -20.38 -15.81 10.82
C LYS A 194 -19.10 -15.11 11.31
N ASP A 195 -18.00 -15.83 11.53
CA ASP A 195 -16.72 -15.29 11.95
C ASP A 195 -15.95 -14.64 10.80
N ASP A 196 -16.17 -15.09 9.54
CA ASP A 196 -15.52 -14.51 8.35
C ASP A 196 -16.03 -13.10 8.01
N ASP A 197 -17.32 -12.83 8.20
CA ASP A 197 -17.88 -11.48 7.99
C ASP A 197 -17.29 -10.44 8.96
N ASN A 198 -16.96 -10.86 10.18
CA ASN A 198 -16.37 -9.98 11.19
C ASN A 198 -14.91 -9.59 10.87
N PHE A 199 -14.22 -10.42 10.13
CA PHE A 199 -12.84 -10.24 9.72
C PHE A 199 -12.68 -9.11 8.69
N TYR A 200 -13.52 -9.07 7.65
CA TYR A 200 -13.50 -8.00 6.65
C TYR A 200 -13.81 -6.62 7.25
N LEU A 201 -14.57 -6.57 8.35
CA LEU A 201 -14.92 -5.33 9.04
C LEU A 201 -13.72 -4.60 9.64
N LEU A 202 -12.66 -5.33 10.07
CA LEU A 202 -11.46 -4.72 10.66
C LEU A 202 -10.75 -3.79 9.69
N GLN A 203 -10.63 -4.16 8.42
CA GLN A 203 -9.91 -3.36 7.43
C GLN A 203 -10.66 -2.06 7.09
N PHE A 204 -12.00 -2.11 7.04
CA PHE A 204 -12.83 -0.93 6.87
C PHE A 204 -12.70 0.00 8.08
N SER A 205 -12.77 -0.56 9.29
CA SER A 205 -12.61 0.16 10.55
C SER A 205 -11.22 0.77 10.70
N ASN A 206 -10.17 0.02 10.36
CA ASN A 206 -8.79 0.48 10.40
C ASN A 206 -8.55 1.66 9.44
N ALA A 207 -9.09 1.61 8.22
CA ALA A 207 -8.94 2.69 7.25
C ALA A 207 -9.60 4.00 7.73
N ILE A 208 -10.81 3.91 8.31
CA ILE A 208 -11.51 5.07 8.88
C ILE A 208 -10.77 5.61 10.11
N SER A 209 -10.36 4.74 11.03
CA SER A 209 -9.61 5.12 12.23
C SER A 209 -8.26 5.74 11.89
N CYS A 210 -7.60 5.23 10.84
CA CYS A 210 -6.38 5.80 10.28
C CYS A 210 -6.60 7.26 9.85
N ALA A 211 -7.66 7.54 9.09
CA ALA A 211 -7.95 8.90 8.63
C ALA A 211 -8.25 9.87 9.78
N TYR A 212 -9.01 9.45 10.80
CA TYR A 212 -9.22 10.27 12.00
C TYR A 212 -7.91 10.53 12.75
N ALA A 213 -7.08 9.50 12.91
CA ALA A 213 -5.80 9.63 13.57
C ALA A 213 -4.82 10.53 12.80
N MET A 214 -4.84 10.47 11.45
CA MET A 214 -4.06 11.37 10.59
C MET A 214 -4.43 12.84 10.84
N ILE A 215 -5.73 13.17 10.81
CA ILE A 215 -6.21 14.54 11.09
C ILE A 215 -5.74 14.99 12.47
N LYS A 216 -5.88 14.13 13.48
CA LYS A 216 -5.46 14.44 14.85
C LYS A 216 -3.95 14.64 14.99
N VAL A 217 -3.13 13.83 14.32
CA VAL A 217 -1.67 13.99 14.28
C VAL A 217 -1.26 15.30 13.60
N ILE A 218 -1.97 15.74 12.57
CA ILE A 218 -1.75 17.04 11.95
C ILE A 218 -2.05 18.17 12.96
N GLN A 219 -3.23 18.13 13.56
CA GLN A 219 -3.72 19.21 14.44
C GLN A 219 -2.93 19.32 15.75
N GLU A 220 -2.63 18.19 16.39
CA GLU A 220 -2.00 18.16 17.72
C GLU A 220 -0.50 17.81 17.68
N GLY A 221 -0.02 17.19 16.61
CA GLY A 221 1.38 16.80 16.44
C GLY A 221 2.18 17.78 15.61
N ILE A 222 1.79 18.01 14.36
CA ILE A 222 2.58 18.80 13.41
C ILE A 222 2.35 20.29 13.58
N ASN A 223 1.10 20.75 13.59
CA ASN A 223 0.75 22.17 13.62
C ASN A 223 1.30 22.94 14.84
N PRO A 224 1.30 22.41 16.07
CA PRO A 224 1.90 23.13 17.20
C PRO A 224 3.39 23.40 17.02
N ILE A 225 4.10 22.52 16.30
CA ILE A 225 5.52 22.72 16.01
C ILE A 225 5.70 23.71 14.87
N LEU A 226 4.89 23.65 13.81
CA LEU A 226 4.92 24.63 12.72
C LEU A 226 4.66 26.05 13.22
N SER A 227 3.67 26.21 14.09
CA SER A 227 3.31 27.51 14.71
C SER A 227 4.46 28.14 15.52
N GLN A 228 5.32 27.32 16.18
CA GLN A 228 6.51 27.81 16.90
C GLN A 228 7.56 28.45 15.97
N TYR A 229 7.48 28.19 14.68
CA TYR A 229 8.40 28.69 13.65
C TYR A 229 7.72 29.67 12.68
N ASP A 230 6.53 30.16 13.01
CA ASP A 230 5.71 31.04 12.16
C ASP A 230 5.39 30.46 10.78
N TYR A 231 5.31 29.12 10.70
CA TYR A 231 4.87 28.44 9.47
C TYR A 231 3.34 28.23 9.48
N PRO A 232 2.72 28.19 8.29
CA PRO A 232 1.29 28.00 8.18
C PRO A 232 0.87 26.64 8.72
N GLU A 233 -0.29 26.59 9.38
CA GLU A 233 -0.92 25.35 9.79
C GLU A 233 -1.33 24.51 8.59
N LEU A 234 -1.10 23.21 8.70
CA LEU A 234 -1.57 22.24 7.72
C LEU A 234 -3.02 21.88 8.01
N LYS A 235 -3.80 21.77 6.96
CA LYS A 235 -5.13 21.18 6.96
C LYS A 235 -5.20 20.10 5.91
N VAL A 236 -5.97 19.06 6.15
CA VAL A 236 -6.05 17.91 5.26
C VAL A 236 -7.49 17.54 4.95
N ARG A 237 -7.68 16.80 3.88
CA ARG A 237 -8.93 16.13 3.52
C ARG A 237 -8.64 14.67 3.30
N ALA A 238 -9.50 13.80 3.78
CA ALA A 238 -9.35 12.36 3.57
C ALA A 238 -10.57 11.80 2.83
N GLY A 239 -10.32 11.07 1.75
CA GLY A 239 -11.31 10.33 1.00
C GLY A 239 -11.07 8.84 1.13
N ILE A 240 -12.12 8.03 1.35
CA ILE A 240 -12.02 6.59 1.50
C ILE A 240 -13.18 5.91 0.79
N ASP A 241 -12.88 4.89 0.00
CA ASP A 241 -13.92 4.05 -0.58
C ASP A 241 -13.41 2.62 -0.82
N PHE A 242 -14.33 1.72 -1.10
CA PHE A 242 -14.09 0.29 -1.29
C PHE A 242 -14.49 -0.15 -2.68
N GLY A 243 -13.72 -1.08 -3.27
CA GLY A 243 -14.12 -1.69 -4.52
C GLY A 243 -13.07 -2.58 -5.17
N GLU A 244 -13.48 -3.21 -6.26
CA GLU A 244 -12.62 -4.02 -7.12
C GLU A 244 -11.66 -3.15 -7.91
N ILE A 245 -10.37 -3.47 -7.83
CA ILE A 245 -9.24 -2.75 -8.42
C ILE A 245 -8.42 -3.72 -9.26
N ALA A 246 -7.97 -3.30 -10.43
CA ALA A 246 -7.04 -4.05 -11.25
C ALA A 246 -5.59 -3.73 -10.90
N ILE A 247 -4.77 -4.74 -10.75
CA ILE A 247 -3.31 -4.61 -10.65
C ILE A 247 -2.76 -4.71 -12.07
N VAL A 248 -1.94 -3.75 -12.46
CA VAL A 248 -1.37 -3.65 -13.80
C VAL A 248 0.13 -3.41 -13.76
N GLN A 249 0.85 -4.02 -14.69
CA GLN A 249 2.27 -3.74 -14.87
C GLN A 249 2.45 -2.59 -15.87
N TYR A 250 3.11 -1.51 -15.43
CA TYR A 250 3.45 -0.38 -16.31
C TYR A 250 4.82 -0.46 -16.94
N GLY A 251 5.71 -1.24 -16.37
CA GLY A 251 7.08 -1.32 -16.86
C GLY A 251 7.95 -2.16 -15.93
N TRP A 252 9.23 -1.83 -15.92
CA TRP A 252 10.23 -2.54 -15.13
C TRP A 252 11.05 -1.54 -14.34
N ASP A 253 11.22 -1.80 -13.03
CA ASP A 253 12.25 -1.15 -12.23
C ASP A 253 13.58 -1.85 -12.51
N ILE A 254 14.57 -1.07 -12.90
CA ILE A 254 15.91 -1.56 -13.22
C ILE A 254 16.82 -1.17 -12.07
N ASP A 255 17.36 -2.16 -11.37
CA ASP A 255 18.34 -1.98 -10.30
C ASP A 255 19.70 -2.47 -10.80
N GLU A 256 20.63 -1.53 -10.97
CA GLU A 256 22.00 -1.83 -11.41
C GLU A 256 22.91 -1.91 -10.19
N HIS A 257 23.21 -3.13 -9.75
CA HIS A 257 24.16 -3.37 -8.66
C HIS A 257 25.38 -4.13 -9.21
N LYS A 258 26.55 -3.48 -9.27
CA LYS A 258 27.84 -4.09 -9.58
C LYS A 258 27.81 -5.04 -10.81
N GLU A 259 27.39 -4.55 -11.97
CA GLU A 259 27.28 -5.32 -13.23
C GLU A 259 26.08 -6.28 -13.32
N ILE A 260 25.24 -6.37 -12.28
CA ILE A 260 24.00 -7.16 -12.31
C ILE A 260 22.83 -6.22 -12.55
N ILE A 261 22.09 -6.45 -13.64
CA ILE A 261 20.85 -5.74 -13.95
C ILE A 261 19.69 -6.58 -13.42
N LEU A 262 19.09 -6.13 -12.32
CA LEU A 262 17.86 -6.72 -11.79
C LEU A 262 16.66 -5.98 -12.38
N LYS A 263 15.81 -6.70 -13.08
CA LYS A 263 14.52 -6.17 -13.58
C LYS A 263 13.39 -6.68 -12.68
N LYS A 264 12.64 -5.75 -12.09
CA LYS A 264 11.44 -6.05 -11.31
C LYS A 264 10.24 -5.41 -11.99
N PRO A 265 9.08 -6.09 -12.03
CA PRO A 265 7.88 -5.46 -12.57
C PRO A 265 7.51 -4.24 -11.72
N HIS A 266 7.27 -3.09 -12.37
CA HIS A 266 6.67 -1.93 -11.72
C HIS A 266 5.16 -2.06 -11.78
N LEU A 267 4.54 -2.37 -10.65
CA LEU A 267 3.10 -2.60 -10.53
C LEU A 267 2.39 -1.38 -9.96
N ASP A 268 1.21 -1.12 -10.47
CA ASP A 268 0.33 -0.06 -10.01
C ASP A 268 -1.13 -0.52 -10.00
N LEU A 269 -2.00 0.27 -9.41
CA LEU A 269 -3.42 0.01 -9.27
C LEU A 269 -4.24 0.90 -10.19
N ILE A 270 -5.19 0.29 -10.91
CA ILE A 270 -6.17 1.00 -11.75
C ILE A 270 -7.58 0.56 -11.39
N GLY A 271 -8.47 1.52 -11.21
CA GLY A 271 -9.88 1.24 -10.97
C GLY A 271 -10.75 2.47 -10.78
N TYR A 272 -12.04 2.27 -11.00
CA TYR A 272 -13.03 3.32 -10.82
C TYR A 272 -13.02 3.91 -9.40
N THR A 273 -12.86 3.05 -8.39
CA THR A 273 -12.80 3.45 -6.97
C THR A 273 -11.64 4.41 -6.70
N ILE A 274 -10.46 4.21 -7.30
CA ILE A 274 -9.32 5.13 -7.15
C ILE A 274 -9.69 6.53 -7.67
N SER A 275 -10.27 6.59 -8.87
CA SER A 275 -10.70 7.85 -9.47
C SER A 275 -11.77 8.56 -8.64
N LEU A 276 -12.72 7.79 -8.07
CA LEU A 276 -13.74 8.33 -7.17
C LEU A 276 -13.11 8.93 -5.92
N VAL A 277 -12.24 8.16 -5.24
CA VAL A 277 -11.62 8.56 -3.97
C VAL A 277 -10.84 9.86 -4.13
N VAL A 278 -10.01 9.96 -5.17
CA VAL A 278 -9.23 11.18 -5.44
C VAL A 278 -10.14 12.39 -5.68
N LYS A 279 -11.22 12.21 -6.44
CA LYS A 279 -12.12 13.33 -6.77
C LYS A 279 -13.03 13.72 -5.61
N MET A 280 -13.59 12.75 -4.87
CA MET A 280 -14.47 13.06 -3.75
C MET A 280 -13.73 13.75 -2.60
N THR A 281 -12.44 13.50 -2.41
CA THR A 281 -11.63 14.13 -1.36
C THR A 281 -11.71 15.66 -1.41
N SER A 282 -11.81 16.25 -2.61
CA SER A 282 -11.91 17.71 -2.78
C SER A 282 -13.29 18.29 -2.40
N LEU A 283 -14.31 17.45 -2.21
CA LEU A 283 -15.68 17.88 -1.94
C LEU A 283 -15.99 18.07 -0.45
N VAL A 284 -15.10 17.64 0.43
CA VAL A 284 -15.27 17.78 1.88
C VAL A 284 -14.50 19.00 2.40
N GLU A 285 -14.98 19.57 3.51
CA GLU A 285 -14.30 20.66 4.18
C GLU A 285 -12.93 20.23 4.73
N PRO A 286 -12.01 21.18 4.93
CA PRO A 286 -10.72 20.88 5.57
C PRO A 286 -10.90 20.17 6.92
N ASP A 287 -10.00 19.22 7.21
CA ASP A 287 -9.99 18.39 8.42
C ASP A 287 -11.23 17.48 8.56
N HIS A 288 -11.83 17.11 7.43
CA HIS A 288 -12.94 16.16 7.37
C HIS A 288 -12.62 14.95 6.51
N ILE A 289 -13.42 13.91 6.72
CA ILE A 289 -13.36 12.63 6.02
C ILE A 289 -14.61 12.48 5.16
N ILE A 290 -14.43 12.03 3.93
CA ILE A 290 -15.51 11.67 3.02
C ILE A 290 -15.37 10.19 2.64
N ILE A 291 -16.48 9.46 2.69
CA ILE A 291 -16.51 8.05 2.30
C ILE A 291 -17.53 7.83 1.19
N GLY A 292 -17.22 6.86 0.33
CA GLY A 292 -18.11 6.46 -0.75
C GLY A 292 -19.20 5.49 -0.29
N GLN A 293 -20.24 5.34 -1.12
CA GLN A 293 -21.40 4.47 -0.86
C GLN A 293 -20.99 3.04 -0.54
N LYS A 294 -20.04 2.45 -1.32
CA LYS A 294 -19.66 1.05 -1.15
C LYS A 294 -18.99 0.79 0.18
N LEU A 295 -18.17 1.73 0.66
CA LEU A 295 -17.57 1.63 1.98
C LEU A 295 -18.65 1.81 3.05
N PHE A 296 -19.51 2.84 2.91
CA PHE A 296 -20.60 3.10 3.87
C PHE A 296 -21.49 1.87 4.07
N ASP A 297 -21.83 1.15 3.00
CA ASP A 297 -22.68 -0.06 3.06
C ASP A 297 -22.03 -1.18 3.91
N LYS A 298 -20.70 -1.25 3.94
CA LYS A 298 -19.92 -2.27 4.68
C LYS A 298 -19.68 -1.94 6.15
N LEU A 299 -19.96 -0.71 6.59
CA LEU A 299 -19.76 -0.31 7.99
C LEU A 299 -20.84 -0.89 8.91
N ASP A 300 -20.47 -1.07 10.16
CA ASP A 300 -21.44 -1.39 11.21
C ASP A 300 -22.35 -0.16 11.56
N THR A 301 -23.41 -0.40 12.32
CA THR A 301 -24.37 0.65 12.69
C THR A 301 -23.73 1.78 13.49
N LYS A 302 -22.74 1.48 14.36
CA LYS A 302 -22.08 2.47 15.19
C LYS A 302 -21.24 3.40 14.32
N GLN A 303 -20.50 2.85 13.38
CA GLN A 303 -19.68 3.60 12.43
C GLN A 303 -20.55 4.41 11.46
N LYS A 304 -21.63 3.82 10.92
CA LYS A 304 -22.58 4.54 10.05
C LYS A 304 -23.13 5.80 10.71
N ASN A 305 -23.41 5.76 12.00
CA ASN A 305 -23.92 6.91 12.76
C ASN A 305 -22.93 8.07 12.90
N THR A 306 -21.65 7.87 12.56
CA THR A 306 -20.64 8.94 12.55
C THR A 306 -20.55 9.67 11.21
N PHE A 307 -21.30 9.24 10.20
CA PHE A 307 -21.35 9.83 8.87
C PHE A 307 -22.76 10.26 8.50
N MET A 308 -22.87 11.33 7.75
CA MET A 308 -24.12 11.82 7.16
C MET A 308 -23.99 11.87 5.64
N GLN A 309 -25.07 11.55 4.95
CA GLN A 309 -25.10 11.66 3.50
C GLN A 309 -24.96 13.14 3.08
N LEU A 310 -24.04 13.40 2.17
CA LEU A 310 -23.87 14.72 1.60
C LEU A 310 -24.87 14.94 0.47
N PRO A 311 -25.41 16.18 0.32
CA PRO A 311 -26.30 16.48 -0.78
C PRO A 311 -25.56 16.33 -2.12
N ALA A 312 -26.09 15.49 -3.00
CA ALA A 312 -25.56 15.34 -4.34
C ALA A 312 -25.94 16.55 -5.20
N ASN A 313 -24.94 17.31 -5.64
CA ASN A 313 -25.12 18.29 -6.69
C ASN A 313 -24.62 17.68 -8.02
N PRO A 314 -25.49 17.33 -8.98
CA PRO A 314 -25.11 16.70 -10.23
C PRO A 314 -24.11 17.53 -11.06
N ASP A 315 -24.10 18.84 -10.93
CA ASP A 315 -23.16 19.72 -11.64
C ASP A 315 -21.73 19.60 -11.13
N ILE A 316 -21.56 19.16 -9.86
CA ILE A 316 -20.26 18.99 -9.21
C ILE A 316 -19.87 17.51 -9.12
N TRP A 317 -20.86 16.64 -8.87
CA TRP A 317 -20.67 15.22 -8.67
C TRP A 317 -21.61 14.41 -9.57
N GLY A 318 -21.13 14.11 -10.78
CA GLY A 318 -21.88 13.35 -11.81
C GLY A 318 -21.54 11.86 -11.88
N TYR A 319 -20.88 11.31 -10.86
CA TYR A 319 -20.51 9.88 -10.85
C TYR A 319 -21.72 9.02 -10.48
N VAL A 320 -21.88 7.91 -11.20
CA VAL A 320 -23.02 7.01 -11.05
C VAL A 320 -22.61 5.63 -10.56
N HIS A 321 -23.53 4.98 -9.89
CA HIS A 321 -23.36 3.59 -9.49
C HIS A 321 -23.45 2.69 -10.71
N LYS A 322 -22.45 1.83 -10.94
CA LYS A 322 -22.34 0.99 -12.15
C LYS A 322 -23.54 0.07 -12.39
N THR A 323 -24.19 -0.42 -11.33
CA THR A 323 -25.29 -1.39 -11.43
C THR A 323 -26.66 -0.71 -11.50
N THR A 324 -26.85 0.41 -10.80
CA THR A 324 -28.18 1.07 -10.73
C THR A 324 -28.31 2.27 -11.65
N GLY A 325 -27.19 2.84 -12.14
CA GLY A 325 -27.18 4.07 -12.93
C GLY A 325 -27.54 5.34 -12.12
N GLY A 326 -27.89 5.21 -10.84
CA GLY A 326 -28.18 6.35 -9.96
C GLY A 326 -26.89 7.07 -9.52
N ILE A 327 -27.04 8.32 -9.03
CA ILE A 327 -25.90 9.09 -8.51
C ILE A 327 -25.21 8.31 -7.39
N TYR A 328 -23.88 8.27 -7.41
CA TYR A 328 -23.10 7.63 -6.37
C TYR A 328 -23.08 8.47 -5.10
N ASN A 329 -23.68 7.96 -4.02
CA ASN A 329 -23.80 8.69 -2.77
C ASN A 329 -22.46 8.84 -2.06
N LEU A 330 -22.29 9.98 -1.41
CA LEU A 330 -21.13 10.34 -0.59
C LEU A 330 -21.59 10.64 0.83
N TYR A 331 -20.72 10.33 1.79
CA TYR A 331 -21.01 10.55 3.21
C TYR A 331 -19.82 11.26 3.85
N GLY A 332 -20.10 12.38 4.53
CA GLY A 332 -19.11 13.13 5.30
C GLY A 332 -19.21 12.80 6.79
N ASN A 333 -18.09 12.85 7.52
CA ASN A 333 -18.12 12.66 8.96
C ASN A 333 -18.86 13.82 9.65
N ILE A 334 -19.61 13.50 10.70
CA ILE A 334 -20.26 14.45 11.59
C ILE A 334 -19.20 15.00 12.54
N LYS A 335 -19.20 16.31 12.79
CA LYS A 335 -18.28 16.95 13.77
C LYS A 335 -18.55 16.47 15.18
#